data_e7b8e5a01bf66ea79029ad8d43c5076f
#
_entry.id   e7b8e5a01bf66ea79029ad8d43c5076f
#
_cell.length_a   1.000
_cell.length_b   1.000
_cell.length_c   1.000
_cell.angle_alpha   90.00
_cell.angle_beta   90.00
_cell.angle_gamma   90.00
#
_symmetry.space_group_name_H-M   'P 1'
#
loop_
_entity.id
_entity.type
_entity.pdbx_description
1 polymer ?
#
loop_
_entity_poly.entity_id
_entity_poly.type
_entity_poly.pdbx_seq_one_letter_code
_entity_poly.pdbx_strand_id
1 'polypeptide(L)'
;MTQIILSEKIEAEKRTDWRSMWIAIVMQFVVGVQISVYYMSMWPYLSGVSFIDNMESKKFQTFQLDKTADFDFLGWVVASCSIGCTIANPIYGYWNQKTMSVKWPVITGFLIAAVGQLWYALLGFFGNVKWFMLCARFLTGLGVGNIAALRVYAAMASTPKDRMRAISFGTGGFVLGFSFGPVISSIFTPLGEEGIQFGGFILNMYTIVSYLMVLICLSACLVVYLFFKESYAGIVTKEEKEKDEVEVPMFDIPASLICIYLFMIVNMTATNIEVMSSPLTTVLYDWKDSDSIFYNGIALAISSAISVAFNIAQGSTRIGRIDKRKQMLFGLTFFLLYQLFMYPW
;
A
#
# COMPACT_ATOMS: atom_id res chain seq x y z
N MET A 1 -38.95 -7.36 -23.73
CA MET A 1 -38.17 -6.64 -24.77
C MET A 1 -38.01 -5.14 -24.45
N THR A 2 -39.09 -4.44 -24.11
CA THR A 2 -39.07 -3.00 -23.77
C THR A 2 -38.27 -2.68 -22.51
N GLN A 3 -38.31 -3.53 -21.47
CA GLN A 3 -37.55 -3.37 -20.22
C GLN A 3 -36.03 -3.55 -20.42
N ILE A 4 -35.62 -4.49 -21.29
CA ILE A 4 -34.20 -4.69 -21.61
C ILE A 4 -33.64 -3.47 -22.36
N ILE A 5 -34.40 -2.87 -23.24
CA ILE A 5 -34.02 -1.68 -24.01
C ILE A 5 -33.97 -0.45 -23.10
N LEU A 6 -34.80 -0.36 -22.07
CA LEU A 6 -34.81 0.74 -21.11
C LEU A 6 -33.63 0.63 -20.13
N SER A 7 -33.33 -0.57 -19.64
CA SER A 7 -32.15 -0.82 -18.80
C SER A 7 -30.84 -0.58 -19.57
N GLU A 8 -30.76 -0.98 -20.83
CA GLU A 8 -29.62 -0.68 -21.71
C GLU A 8 -29.49 0.84 -22.00
N LYS A 9 -30.60 1.58 -22.11
CA LYS A 9 -30.57 3.04 -22.28
C LYS A 9 -30.10 3.75 -21.01
N ILE A 10 -30.53 3.35 -19.83
CA ILE A 10 -30.13 3.90 -18.54
C ILE A 10 -28.64 3.59 -18.27
N GLU A 11 -28.17 2.38 -18.60
CA GLU A 11 -26.75 2.03 -18.55
C GLU A 11 -25.92 2.80 -19.58
N ALA A 12 -26.46 3.13 -20.74
CA ALA A 12 -25.77 3.91 -21.77
C ALA A 12 -25.62 5.40 -21.40
N GLU A 13 -26.44 5.91 -20.50
CA GLU A 13 -26.39 7.31 -20.03
C GLU A 13 -25.39 7.50 -18.87
N LYS A 14 -25.11 6.46 -18.09
CA LYS A 14 -24.11 6.47 -16.99
C LYS A 14 -22.71 6.19 -17.54
N ARG A 15 -21.84 7.19 -17.51
CA ARG A 15 -20.43 7.05 -17.91
C ARG A 15 -19.52 7.08 -16.70
N THR A 16 -18.48 6.24 -16.72
CA THR A 16 -17.41 6.28 -15.74
C THR A 16 -16.65 7.60 -15.84
N ASP A 17 -16.56 8.38 -14.75
CA ASP A 17 -15.71 9.58 -14.69
C ASP A 17 -14.23 9.18 -14.54
N TRP A 18 -13.56 9.03 -15.66
CA TRP A 18 -12.15 8.64 -15.69
C TRP A 18 -11.22 9.68 -15.08
N ARG A 19 -11.61 10.95 -14.96
CA ARG A 19 -10.77 11.97 -14.30
C ARG A 19 -10.65 11.68 -12.82
N SER A 20 -11.76 11.53 -12.13
CA SER A 20 -11.78 11.17 -10.71
C SER A 20 -11.22 9.77 -10.47
N MET A 21 -11.42 8.85 -11.42
CA MET A 21 -10.86 7.50 -11.36
C MET A 21 -9.32 7.52 -11.40
N TRP A 22 -8.71 8.31 -12.30
CA TRP A 22 -7.25 8.46 -12.35
C TRP A 22 -6.68 9.08 -11.07
N ILE A 23 -7.39 10.06 -10.48
CA ILE A 23 -7.00 10.60 -9.17
C ILE A 23 -7.00 9.48 -8.13
N ALA A 24 -8.05 8.66 -8.07
CA ALA A 24 -8.13 7.54 -7.13
C ALA A 24 -7.00 6.50 -7.35
N ILE A 25 -6.61 6.24 -8.60
CA ILE A 25 -5.49 5.35 -8.95
C ILE A 25 -4.16 5.94 -8.46
N VAL A 26 -3.93 7.23 -8.69
CA VAL A 26 -2.73 7.93 -8.21
C VAL A 26 -2.68 7.96 -6.68
N MET A 27 -3.83 8.14 -6.01
CA MET A 27 -3.88 8.05 -4.53
C MET A 27 -3.55 6.64 -4.04
N GLN A 28 -3.98 5.59 -4.71
CA GLN A 28 -3.59 4.21 -4.38
C GLN A 28 -2.09 3.98 -4.58
N PHE A 29 -1.48 4.57 -5.63
CA PHE A 29 -0.02 4.57 -5.81
C PHE A 29 0.68 5.24 -4.63
N VAL A 30 0.24 6.43 -4.20
CA VAL A 30 0.82 7.14 -3.04
C VAL A 30 0.72 6.29 -1.76
N VAL A 31 -0.41 5.63 -1.54
CA VAL A 31 -0.57 4.71 -0.39
C VAL A 31 0.42 3.54 -0.47
N GLY A 32 0.64 2.98 -1.66
CA GLY A 32 1.65 1.94 -1.89
C GLY A 32 3.05 2.40 -1.48
N VAL A 33 3.46 3.58 -1.93
CA VAL A 33 4.75 4.20 -1.54
C VAL A 33 4.85 4.38 -0.03
N GLN A 34 3.80 4.88 0.62
CA GLN A 34 3.78 5.11 2.08
C GLN A 34 4.07 3.86 2.90
N ILE A 35 3.58 2.71 2.46
CA ILE A 35 3.79 1.44 3.17
C ILE A 35 5.22 0.96 3.01
N SER A 36 5.74 0.98 1.78
CA SER A 36 6.97 0.30 1.42
C SER A 36 8.24 1.10 1.63
N VAL A 37 8.15 2.43 1.66
CA VAL A 37 9.31 3.34 1.69
C VAL A 37 10.24 3.11 2.89
N TYR A 38 9.71 2.59 4.00
CA TYR A 38 10.46 2.35 5.23
C TYR A 38 10.97 0.93 5.41
N TYR A 39 10.52 -0.04 4.63
CA TYR A 39 10.88 -1.45 4.87
C TYR A 39 12.38 -1.71 4.86
N MET A 40 13.11 -1.07 3.96
CA MET A 40 14.56 -1.25 3.86
C MET A 40 15.35 -0.40 4.87
N SER A 41 14.83 0.77 5.25
CA SER A 41 15.55 1.75 6.08
C SER A 41 15.24 1.65 7.57
N MET A 42 14.21 0.92 7.96
CA MET A 42 13.70 0.90 9.34
C MET A 42 14.66 0.24 10.31
N TRP A 43 15.25 -0.91 9.93
CA TRP A 43 16.20 -1.61 10.79
C TRP A 43 17.52 -0.84 10.94
N PRO A 44 18.20 -0.38 9.87
CA PRO A 44 19.39 0.43 10.01
C PRO A 44 19.15 1.69 10.84
N TYR A 45 18.00 2.34 10.69
CA TYR A 45 17.67 3.54 11.47
C TYR A 45 17.50 3.25 12.98
N LEU A 46 16.92 2.11 13.32
CA LEU A 46 16.68 1.71 14.72
C LEU A 46 17.96 1.20 15.38
N SER A 47 18.75 0.37 14.69
CA SER A 47 19.96 -0.27 15.22
C SER A 47 21.19 0.62 15.20
N GLY A 48 21.20 1.67 14.36
CA GLY A 48 22.36 2.56 14.17
C GLY A 48 23.61 1.81 13.68
N VAL A 49 23.44 0.70 12.95
CA VAL A 49 24.57 -0.07 12.42
C VAL A 49 25.15 0.66 11.22
N SER A 50 26.23 1.40 11.45
CA SER A 50 27.03 1.94 10.36
C SER A 50 27.83 0.81 9.73
N PHE A 51 27.50 0.45 8.49
CA PHE A 51 28.40 -0.33 7.63
C PHE A 51 29.54 0.58 7.17
N ILE A 52 30.59 0.71 8.00
CA ILE A 52 31.84 1.32 7.56
C ILE A 52 32.88 0.25 7.41
N ASP A 53 33.28 0.06 6.17
CA ASP A 53 34.43 -0.70 5.76
C ASP A 53 35.70 -0.09 6.40
N ASN A 54 36.54 -0.96 6.95
CA ASN A 54 37.77 -0.62 7.67
C ASN A 54 38.67 0.33 6.89
N MET A 55 38.88 1.52 7.39
CA MET A 55 40.21 2.18 7.36
C MET A 55 40.35 3.20 8.49
N GLU A 56 41.27 2.86 9.39
CA GLU A 56 41.99 3.70 10.36
C GLU A 56 41.22 4.69 11.25
N SER A 57 41.06 4.25 12.49
CA SER A 57 41.12 5.05 13.73
C SER A 57 40.73 6.53 13.64
N LYS A 58 39.45 6.82 13.85
CA LYS A 58 39.02 8.02 14.58
C LYS A 58 37.66 7.72 15.24
N LYS A 59 37.57 8.10 16.54
CA LYS A 59 36.41 7.93 17.41
C LYS A 59 35.07 8.06 16.67
N PHE A 60 34.46 6.96 16.34
CA PHE A 60 33.10 6.90 15.81
C PHE A 60 32.13 6.87 16.99
N GLN A 61 31.44 7.95 17.25
CA GLN A 61 30.20 7.91 18.01
C GLN A 61 29.14 7.32 17.06
N THR A 62 28.92 6.03 17.19
CA THR A 62 27.80 5.34 16.57
C THR A 62 26.53 6.03 17.06
N PHE A 63 25.80 6.68 16.17
CA PHE A 63 24.52 7.29 16.50
C PHE A 63 23.47 6.17 16.59
N GLN A 64 23.54 5.38 17.65
CA GLN A 64 22.53 4.41 18.00
C GLN A 64 21.32 5.17 18.55
N LEU A 65 20.22 5.18 17.80
CA LEU A 65 19.00 5.80 18.25
C LEU A 65 18.48 5.14 19.54
N ASP A 66 18.60 3.81 19.65
CA ASP A 66 18.23 3.07 20.87
C ASP A 66 19.04 1.77 21.01
N LYS A 67 19.95 1.73 22.00
CA LYS A 67 20.78 0.54 22.33
C LYS A 67 19.98 -0.66 22.83
N THR A 68 18.71 -0.48 23.18
CA THR A 68 17.85 -1.49 23.76
C THR A 68 16.89 -2.11 22.73
N ALA A 69 16.98 -1.69 21.45
CA ALA A 69 16.17 -2.23 20.38
C ALA A 69 16.77 -3.53 19.88
N ASP A 70 16.01 -4.60 20.02
CA ASP A 70 16.34 -5.94 19.53
C ASP A 70 15.69 -6.17 18.16
N PHE A 71 16.22 -7.14 17.38
CA PHE A 71 15.65 -7.50 16.07
C PHE A 71 14.18 -7.93 16.19
N ASP A 72 13.80 -8.58 17.30
CA ASP A 72 12.40 -8.93 17.58
C ASP A 72 11.49 -7.70 17.68
N PHE A 73 12.01 -6.57 18.14
CA PHE A 73 11.25 -5.33 18.22
C PHE A 73 10.92 -4.75 16.84
N LEU A 74 11.77 -4.98 15.82
CA LEU A 74 11.47 -4.61 14.44
C LEU A 74 10.16 -5.24 13.96
N GLY A 75 9.92 -6.51 14.31
CA GLY A 75 8.66 -7.19 13.99
C GLY A 75 7.45 -6.45 14.57
N TRP A 76 7.55 -5.94 15.79
CA TRP A 76 6.48 -5.15 16.42
C TRP A 76 6.26 -3.80 15.72
N VAL A 77 7.33 -3.14 15.27
CA VAL A 77 7.23 -1.87 14.53
C VAL A 77 6.54 -2.06 13.17
N VAL A 78 6.85 -3.14 12.45
CA VAL A 78 6.17 -3.50 11.20
C VAL A 78 4.71 -3.88 11.47
N ALA A 79 4.47 -4.71 12.46
CA ALA A 79 3.13 -5.16 12.85
C ALA A 79 2.24 -3.99 13.29
N SER A 80 2.78 -2.99 13.98
CA SER A 80 2.00 -1.83 14.46
C SER A 80 1.33 -1.06 13.32
N CYS A 81 2.01 -0.90 12.19
CA CYS A 81 1.43 -0.29 10.98
C CYS A 81 0.26 -1.14 10.45
N SER A 82 0.43 -2.44 10.37
CA SER A 82 -0.60 -3.37 9.91
C SER A 82 -1.80 -3.41 10.85
N ILE A 83 -1.57 -3.38 12.16
CA ILE A 83 -2.63 -3.28 13.18
C ILE A 83 -3.41 -1.99 13.03
N GLY A 84 -2.71 -0.85 12.88
CA GLY A 84 -3.35 0.44 12.63
C GLY A 84 -4.23 0.42 11.37
N CYS A 85 -3.73 -0.14 10.27
CA CYS A 85 -4.49 -0.28 9.03
C CYS A 85 -5.71 -1.19 9.19
N THR A 86 -5.58 -2.30 9.93
CA THR A 86 -6.67 -3.25 10.20
C THR A 86 -7.80 -2.60 11.00
N ILE A 87 -7.47 -1.77 11.99
CA ILE A 87 -8.46 -1.03 12.77
C ILE A 87 -9.12 0.07 11.93
N ALA A 88 -8.34 0.75 11.09
CA ALA A 88 -8.82 1.88 10.31
C ALA A 88 -9.74 1.45 9.14
N ASN A 89 -9.50 0.30 8.52
CA ASN A 89 -10.28 -0.17 7.38
C ASN A 89 -11.80 -0.24 7.66
N PRO A 90 -12.29 -0.89 8.73
CA PRO A 90 -13.72 -0.90 9.04
C PRO A 90 -14.25 0.49 9.40
N ILE A 91 -13.46 1.32 10.07
CA ILE A 91 -13.86 2.69 10.44
C ILE A 91 -14.10 3.53 9.18
N TYR A 92 -13.16 3.54 8.23
CA TYR A 92 -13.33 4.24 6.96
C TYR A 92 -14.43 3.64 6.09
N GLY A 93 -14.59 2.31 6.11
CA GLY A 93 -15.68 1.63 5.42
C GLY A 93 -17.04 2.03 5.97
N TYR A 94 -17.21 2.03 7.29
CA TYR A 94 -18.45 2.48 7.94
C TYR A 94 -18.74 3.96 7.69
N TRP A 95 -17.71 4.81 7.79
CA TRP A 95 -17.84 6.24 7.51
C TRP A 95 -18.30 6.47 6.08
N ASN A 96 -17.65 5.82 5.11
CA ASN A 96 -18.04 5.90 3.71
C ASN A 96 -19.48 5.47 3.46
N GLN A 97 -19.93 4.36 4.06
CA GLN A 97 -21.32 3.91 3.95
C GLN A 97 -22.32 4.90 4.54
N LYS A 98 -22.00 5.48 5.70
CA LYS A 98 -22.91 6.40 6.39
C LYS A 98 -23.03 7.77 5.69
N THR A 99 -21.93 8.28 5.16
CA THR A 99 -21.89 9.60 4.50
C THR A 99 -22.07 9.55 3.01
N MET A 100 -21.99 8.34 2.40
CA MET A 100 -21.95 8.14 0.94
C MET A 100 -20.89 9.01 0.27
N SER A 101 -19.80 9.29 0.99
CA SER A 101 -18.68 10.11 0.53
C SER A 101 -17.36 9.40 0.78
N VAL A 102 -16.55 9.27 -0.25
CA VAL A 102 -15.18 8.71 -0.20
C VAL A 102 -14.15 9.81 0.04
N LYS A 103 -14.46 11.03 -0.39
CA LYS A 103 -13.55 12.18 -0.34
C LYS A 103 -13.02 12.46 1.06
N TRP A 104 -13.92 12.56 2.05
CA TRP A 104 -13.56 12.91 3.41
C TRP A 104 -12.75 11.82 4.14
N PRO A 105 -13.14 10.54 4.09
CA PRO A 105 -12.30 9.44 4.62
C PRO A 105 -10.89 9.41 4.02
N VAL A 106 -10.76 9.67 2.71
CA VAL A 106 -9.46 9.68 2.03
C VAL A 106 -8.60 10.85 2.51
N ILE A 107 -9.15 12.07 2.58
CA ILE A 107 -8.43 13.25 3.08
C ILE A 107 -7.98 13.03 4.52
N THR A 108 -8.87 12.56 5.38
CA THR A 108 -8.56 12.31 6.80
C THR A 108 -7.47 11.26 6.95
N GLY A 109 -7.50 10.19 6.14
CA GLY A 109 -6.46 9.19 6.12
C GLY A 109 -5.10 9.75 5.75
N PHE A 110 -5.00 10.57 4.70
CA PHE A 110 -3.74 11.22 4.33
C PHE A 110 -3.26 12.21 5.39
N LEU A 111 -4.15 12.95 6.06
CA LEU A 111 -3.77 13.84 7.17
C LEU A 111 -3.21 13.06 8.36
N ILE A 112 -3.86 11.98 8.77
CA ILE A 112 -3.37 11.11 9.86
C ILE A 112 -2.02 10.50 9.47
N ALA A 113 -1.87 10.03 8.22
CA ALA A 113 -0.59 9.54 7.72
C ALA A 113 0.49 10.63 7.76
N ALA A 114 0.18 11.86 7.34
CA ALA A 114 1.12 12.99 7.39
C ALA A 114 1.60 13.26 8.83
N VAL A 115 0.70 13.20 9.81
CA VAL A 115 1.07 13.35 11.24
C VAL A 115 1.99 12.19 11.67
N GLY A 116 1.68 10.95 11.31
CA GLY A 116 2.52 9.79 11.61
C GLY A 116 3.92 9.90 10.99
N GLN A 117 4.01 10.37 9.73
CA GLN A 117 5.27 10.61 9.03
C GLN A 117 6.08 11.74 9.66
N LEU A 118 5.42 12.83 10.04
CA LEU A 118 6.06 13.94 10.72
C LEU A 118 6.62 13.49 12.08
N TRP A 119 5.84 12.70 12.81
CA TRP A 119 6.30 12.13 14.07
C TRP A 119 7.53 11.22 13.88
N TYR A 120 7.52 10.39 12.84
CA TYR A 120 8.68 9.57 12.48
C TYR A 120 9.91 10.42 12.13
N ALA A 121 9.74 11.54 11.42
CA ALA A 121 10.82 12.46 11.10
C ALA A 121 11.44 13.13 12.33
N LEU A 122 10.65 13.33 13.39
CA LEU A 122 11.06 14.00 14.63
C LEU A 122 11.57 13.03 15.71
N LEU A 123 11.74 11.74 15.40
CA LEU A 123 12.18 10.73 16.38
C LEU A 123 13.48 11.09 17.11
N GLY A 124 14.41 11.76 16.42
CA GLY A 124 15.70 12.19 17.00
C GLY A 124 15.57 13.18 18.18
N PHE A 125 14.40 13.78 18.39
CA PHE A 125 14.15 14.70 19.53
C PHE A 125 13.66 13.98 20.79
N PHE A 126 13.30 12.69 20.71
CA PHE A 126 12.70 11.95 21.83
C PHE A 126 13.70 10.99 22.46
N GLY A 127 13.70 10.88 23.79
CA GLY A 127 14.62 10.01 24.54
C GLY A 127 14.32 8.51 24.45
N ASN A 128 13.03 8.11 24.25
CA ASN A 128 12.60 6.71 24.15
C ASN A 128 12.20 6.37 22.71
N VAL A 129 13.15 6.38 21.81
CA VAL A 129 12.92 6.37 20.38
C VAL A 129 12.11 5.17 19.90
N LYS A 130 12.37 3.96 20.43
CA LYS A 130 11.69 2.73 20.02
C LYS A 130 10.17 2.80 20.18
N TRP A 131 9.67 3.28 21.32
CA TRP A 131 8.22 3.37 21.55
C TRP A 131 7.57 4.47 20.72
N PHE A 132 8.25 5.60 20.56
CA PHE A 132 7.78 6.68 19.68
C PHE A 132 7.75 6.26 18.22
N MET A 133 8.71 5.44 17.76
CA MET A 133 8.71 4.85 16.42
C MET A 133 7.51 3.91 16.22
N LEU A 134 7.21 3.08 17.21
CA LEU A 134 6.04 2.19 17.17
C LEU A 134 4.74 3.00 17.05
N CYS A 135 4.57 4.07 17.85
CA CYS A 135 3.42 4.96 17.78
C CYS A 135 3.31 5.68 16.43
N ALA A 136 4.43 6.17 15.89
CA ALA A 136 4.48 6.83 14.57
C ALA A 136 4.03 5.87 13.46
N ARG A 137 4.49 4.62 13.51
CA ARG A 137 4.10 3.58 12.55
C ARG A 137 2.63 3.18 12.68
N PHE A 138 2.13 3.10 13.91
CA PHE A 138 0.71 2.85 14.16
C PHE A 138 -0.17 3.95 13.57
N LEU A 139 0.18 5.23 13.79
CA LEU A 139 -0.53 6.38 13.22
C LEU A 139 -0.47 6.36 11.68
N THR A 140 0.70 6.07 11.11
CA THR A 140 0.82 5.90 9.65
C THR A 140 -0.12 4.80 9.15
N GLY A 141 -0.20 3.67 9.86
CA GLY A 141 -1.10 2.57 9.55
C GLY A 141 -2.58 2.97 9.58
N LEU A 142 -2.99 3.73 10.61
CA LEU A 142 -4.34 4.29 10.67
C LEU A 142 -4.66 5.15 9.44
N GLY A 143 -3.70 5.96 8.98
CA GLY A 143 -3.87 6.77 7.78
C GLY A 143 -3.99 5.94 6.50
N VAL A 144 -3.13 4.94 6.36
CA VAL A 144 -3.08 4.02 5.20
C VAL A 144 -4.37 3.22 5.01
N GLY A 145 -5.15 3.00 6.08
CA GLY A 145 -6.46 2.36 6.01
C GLY A 145 -7.45 3.02 5.03
N ASN A 146 -7.19 4.25 4.58
CA ASN A 146 -7.99 4.92 3.55
C ASN A 146 -7.99 4.19 2.18
N ILE A 147 -7.07 3.25 1.96
CA ILE A 147 -7.02 2.42 0.75
C ILE A 147 -8.32 1.63 0.55
N ALA A 148 -8.99 1.21 1.63
CA ALA A 148 -10.27 0.53 1.55
C ALA A 148 -11.33 1.42 0.87
N ALA A 149 -11.41 2.70 1.27
CA ALA A 149 -12.33 3.66 0.67
C ALA A 149 -12.02 3.90 -0.81
N LEU A 150 -10.73 4.01 -1.20
CA LEU A 150 -10.32 4.17 -2.59
C LEU A 150 -10.68 2.96 -3.47
N ARG A 151 -10.53 1.74 -2.94
CA ARG A 151 -10.90 0.50 -3.65
C ARG A 151 -12.42 0.38 -3.81
N VAL A 152 -13.17 0.73 -2.77
CA VAL A 152 -14.64 0.78 -2.82
C VAL A 152 -15.09 1.82 -3.87
N TYR A 153 -14.47 3.00 -3.91
CA TYR A 153 -14.74 4.01 -4.92
C TYR A 153 -14.53 3.47 -6.33
N ALA A 154 -13.40 2.81 -6.61
CA ALA A 154 -13.13 2.23 -7.91
C ALA A 154 -14.21 1.23 -8.37
N ALA A 155 -14.78 0.47 -7.44
CA ALA A 155 -15.85 -0.48 -7.72
C ALA A 155 -17.22 0.18 -7.94
N MET A 156 -17.53 1.24 -7.16
CA MET A 156 -18.85 1.89 -7.16
C MET A 156 -18.98 3.02 -8.18
N ALA A 157 -17.87 3.69 -8.51
CA ALA A 157 -17.84 4.80 -9.47
C ALA A 157 -17.69 4.34 -10.92
N SER A 158 -17.42 3.06 -11.16
CA SER A 158 -17.26 2.48 -12.49
C SER A 158 -18.50 1.75 -12.96
N THR A 159 -18.82 1.88 -14.27
CA THR A 159 -19.86 1.07 -14.90
C THR A 159 -19.51 -0.40 -14.90
N PRO A 160 -20.47 -1.34 -15.02
CA PRO A 160 -20.19 -2.78 -15.08
C PRO A 160 -19.14 -3.17 -16.14
N LYS A 161 -19.14 -2.46 -17.28
CA LYS A 161 -18.17 -2.67 -18.38
C LYS A 161 -16.76 -2.25 -18.01
N ASP A 162 -16.61 -1.14 -17.26
CA ASP A 162 -15.32 -0.55 -16.90
C ASP A 162 -14.81 -1.00 -15.53
N ARG A 163 -15.64 -1.64 -14.71
CA ARG A 163 -15.34 -2.00 -13.32
C ARG A 163 -14.05 -2.81 -13.18
N MET A 164 -13.87 -3.82 -14.03
CA MET A 164 -12.64 -4.61 -14.00
C MET A 164 -11.42 -3.75 -14.33
N ARG A 165 -11.53 -2.87 -15.32
CA ARG A 165 -10.46 -1.96 -15.72
C ARG A 165 -10.09 -1.00 -14.59
N ALA A 166 -11.08 -0.40 -13.93
CA ALA A 166 -10.88 0.51 -12.81
C ALA A 166 -10.19 -0.17 -11.62
N ILE A 167 -10.66 -1.36 -11.23
CA ILE A 167 -10.08 -2.13 -10.14
C ILE A 167 -8.65 -2.60 -10.48
N SER A 168 -8.43 -3.11 -11.70
CA SER A 168 -7.11 -3.58 -12.11
C SER A 168 -6.08 -2.46 -12.17
N PHE A 169 -6.45 -1.29 -12.68
CA PHE A 169 -5.56 -0.13 -12.71
C PHE A 169 -5.29 0.42 -11.31
N GLY A 170 -6.29 0.44 -10.42
CA GLY A 170 -6.11 0.81 -9.02
C GLY A 170 -5.13 -0.13 -8.30
N THR A 171 -5.32 -1.44 -8.44
CA THR A 171 -4.40 -2.44 -7.87
C THR A 171 -3.01 -2.34 -8.48
N GLY A 172 -2.91 -2.16 -9.81
CA GLY A 172 -1.63 -1.95 -10.49
C GLY A 172 -0.91 -0.69 -10.01
N GLY A 173 -1.66 0.41 -9.80
CA GLY A 173 -1.13 1.64 -9.21
C GLY A 173 -0.57 1.42 -7.80
N PHE A 174 -1.30 0.70 -6.95
CA PHE A 174 -0.84 0.35 -5.61
C PHE A 174 0.45 -0.49 -5.63
N VAL A 175 0.49 -1.55 -6.44
CA VAL A 175 1.68 -2.42 -6.58
C VAL A 175 2.87 -1.65 -7.13
N LEU A 176 2.65 -0.77 -8.11
CA LEU A 176 3.69 0.12 -8.63
C LEU A 176 4.24 1.03 -7.52
N GLY A 177 3.36 1.67 -6.74
CA GLY A 177 3.77 2.51 -5.60
C GLY A 177 4.57 1.72 -4.57
N PHE A 178 4.14 0.51 -4.27
CA PHE A 178 4.83 -0.37 -3.33
C PHE A 178 6.27 -0.69 -3.78
N SER A 179 6.49 -0.85 -5.09
CA SER A 179 7.83 -1.07 -5.66
C SER A 179 8.70 0.20 -5.68
N PHE A 180 8.06 1.38 -5.81
CA PHE A 180 8.78 2.65 -5.86
C PHE A 180 9.27 3.12 -4.48
N GLY A 181 8.69 2.65 -3.39
CA GLY A 181 9.09 3.05 -2.04
C GLY A 181 10.57 2.84 -1.74
N PRO A 182 11.13 1.63 -1.89
CA PRO A 182 12.55 1.38 -1.71
C PRO A 182 13.46 2.20 -2.64
N VAL A 183 13.00 2.45 -3.88
CA VAL A 183 13.74 3.29 -4.83
C VAL A 183 13.86 4.72 -4.32
N ILE A 184 12.77 5.29 -3.79
CA ILE A 184 12.79 6.63 -3.18
C ILE A 184 13.76 6.67 -2.00
N SER A 185 13.74 5.68 -1.11
CA SER A 185 14.70 5.58 -0.01
C SER A 185 16.15 5.53 -0.51
N SER A 186 16.42 4.76 -1.57
CA SER A 186 17.75 4.60 -2.13
C SER A 186 18.31 5.88 -2.74
N ILE A 187 17.48 6.77 -3.28
CA ILE A 187 17.92 8.07 -3.83
C ILE A 187 18.58 8.94 -2.77
N PHE A 188 18.14 8.83 -1.52
CA PHE A 188 18.66 9.63 -0.40
C PHE A 188 19.77 8.96 0.39
N THR A 189 20.18 7.73 0.04
CA THR A 189 21.32 7.03 0.66
C THR A 189 22.64 7.85 0.64
N PRO A 190 22.98 8.62 -0.44
CA PRO A 190 24.21 9.42 -0.45
C PRO A 190 24.30 10.51 0.62
N LEU A 191 23.18 10.92 1.25
CA LEU A 191 23.21 11.88 2.36
C LEU A 191 23.88 11.32 3.63
N GLY A 192 23.98 9.99 3.72
CA GLY A 192 24.55 9.32 4.89
C GLY A 192 23.67 9.39 6.14
N GLU A 193 24.16 8.76 7.20
CA GLU A 193 23.46 8.68 8.49
C GLU A 193 23.61 9.95 9.33
N GLU A 194 24.78 10.62 9.25
CA GLU A 194 25.06 11.85 9.99
C GLU A 194 24.22 13.01 9.47
N GLY A 195 23.94 13.04 8.16
CA GLY A 195 23.10 14.03 7.52
C GLY A 195 23.58 15.48 7.71
N ILE A 196 22.69 16.43 7.42
CA ILE A 196 22.93 17.87 7.56
C ILE A 196 22.10 18.38 8.73
N GLN A 197 22.76 19.00 9.71
CA GLN A 197 22.06 19.66 10.81
C GLN A 197 21.67 21.08 10.41
N PHE A 198 20.40 21.37 10.37
CA PHE A 198 19.88 22.70 10.05
C PHE A 198 18.95 23.18 11.16
N GLY A 199 19.40 24.16 11.96
CA GLY A 199 18.55 24.83 12.97
C GLY A 199 17.92 23.90 14.00
N GLY A 200 18.59 22.80 14.37
CA GLY A 200 18.07 21.79 15.30
C GLY A 200 17.36 20.59 14.62
N PHE A 201 17.08 20.66 13.33
CA PHE A 201 16.54 19.53 12.56
C PHE A 201 17.70 18.71 11.98
N ILE A 202 17.63 17.39 12.12
CA ILE A 202 18.59 16.46 11.53
C ILE A 202 17.98 15.95 10.22
N LEU A 203 18.59 16.35 9.09
CA LEU A 203 18.24 15.89 7.76
C LEU A 203 19.20 14.79 7.35
N ASN A 204 18.92 13.56 7.69
CA ASN A 204 19.66 12.38 7.27
C ASN A 204 18.85 11.55 6.25
N MET A 205 19.46 10.49 5.72
CA MET A 205 18.82 9.64 4.71
C MET A 205 17.48 9.03 5.17
N TYR A 206 17.22 8.94 6.47
CA TYR A 206 15.97 8.38 7.04
C TYR A 206 14.90 9.46 7.23
N THR A 207 15.28 10.61 7.76
CA THR A 207 14.34 11.69 8.10
C THR A 207 13.87 12.47 6.88
N ILE A 208 14.74 12.66 5.87
CA ILE A 208 14.39 13.40 4.65
C ILE A 208 13.28 12.70 3.87
N VAL A 209 13.28 11.37 3.83
CA VAL A 209 12.22 10.56 3.20
C VAL A 209 10.90 10.79 3.91
N SER A 210 10.91 10.88 5.25
CA SER A 210 9.71 11.14 6.04
C SER A 210 9.14 12.54 5.77
N TYR A 211 9.98 13.57 5.70
CA TYR A 211 9.54 14.93 5.33
C TYR A 211 8.98 14.98 3.91
N LEU A 212 9.63 14.29 2.97
CA LEU A 212 9.10 14.16 1.61
C LEU A 212 7.71 13.52 1.60
N MET A 213 7.51 12.46 2.39
CA MET A 213 6.22 11.78 2.50
C MET A 213 5.15 12.69 3.13
N VAL A 214 5.49 13.54 4.10
CA VAL A 214 4.58 14.56 4.61
C VAL A 214 4.11 15.49 3.49
N LEU A 215 5.04 16.01 2.67
CA LEU A 215 4.70 16.87 1.55
C LEU A 215 3.82 16.17 0.51
N ILE A 216 4.13 14.91 0.20
CA ILE A 216 3.30 14.08 -0.70
C ILE A 216 1.90 13.89 -0.13
N CYS A 217 1.74 13.60 1.16
CA CYS A 217 0.44 13.42 1.80
C CYS A 217 -0.38 14.72 1.78
N LEU A 218 0.24 15.85 2.09
CA LEU A 218 -0.43 17.15 2.05
C LEU A 218 -0.83 17.55 0.62
N SER A 219 0.03 17.29 -0.37
CA SER A 219 -0.29 17.50 -1.78
C SER A 219 -1.42 16.58 -2.25
N ALA A 220 -1.44 15.32 -1.80
CA ALA A 220 -2.53 14.39 -2.07
C ALA A 220 -3.86 14.88 -1.47
N CYS A 221 -3.85 15.40 -0.24
CA CYS A 221 -5.04 16.04 0.37
C CYS A 221 -5.54 17.19 -0.49
N LEU A 222 -4.63 18.07 -0.95
CA LEU A 222 -4.99 19.22 -1.77
C LEU A 222 -5.57 18.79 -3.12
N VAL A 223 -4.95 17.81 -3.78
CA VAL A 223 -5.45 17.27 -5.06
C VAL A 223 -6.83 16.65 -4.89
N VAL A 224 -7.04 15.84 -3.86
CA VAL A 224 -8.35 15.23 -3.58
C VAL A 224 -9.37 16.32 -3.24
N TYR A 225 -9.00 17.33 -2.47
CA TYR A 225 -9.93 18.40 -2.11
C TYR A 225 -10.38 19.24 -3.31
N LEU A 226 -9.46 19.60 -4.20
CA LEU A 226 -9.74 20.51 -5.32
C LEU A 226 -10.29 19.80 -6.56
N PHE A 227 -9.74 18.65 -6.91
CA PHE A 227 -9.99 18.03 -8.22
C PHE A 227 -10.85 16.77 -8.16
N PHE A 228 -10.96 16.13 -6.99
CA PHE A 228 -11.73 14.90 -6.87
C PHE A 228 -13.23 15.21 -6.79
N LYS A 229 -13.96 14.76 -7.82
CA LYS A 229 -15.43 14.83 -7.86
C LYS A 229 -16.00 13.44 -7.68
N GLU A 230 -16.87 13.29 -6.71
CA GLU A 230 -17.56 12.03 -6.46
C GLU A 230 -18.64 11.81 -7.50
N SER A 231 -18.52 10.74 -8.26
CA SER A 231 -19.50 10.29 -9.23
C SER A 231 -19.65 8.79 -9.10
N TYR A 232 -20.87 8.31 -8.90
CA TYR A 232 -21.15 6.91 -8.61
C TYR A 232 -22.00 6.31 -9.74
N ALA A 233 -21.37 5.98 -10.86
CA ALA A 233 -22.03 5.41 -12.02
C ALA A 233 -22.53 3.97 -11.79
N GLY A 234 -22.00 3.24 -10.82
CA GLY A 234 -22.33 1.84 -10.52
C GLY A 234 -23.39 1.64 -9.45
N ILE A 235 -23.94 2.71 -8.87
CA ILE A 235 -24.98 2.63 -7.83
C ILE A 235 -26.33 2.87 -8.46
N VAL A 236 -27.29 1.96 -8.16
CA VAL A 236 -28.70 2.13 -8.49
C VAL A 236 -29.35 2.99 -7.41
N THR A 237 -29.91 4.14 -7.77
CA THR A 237 -30.61 5.03 -6.84
C THR A 237 -31.92 4.43 -6.37
N LYS A 238 -32.43 4.88 -5.21
CA LYS A 238 -33.73 4.42 -4.68
C LYS A 238 -34.87 4.64 -5.66
N GLU A 239 -34.85 5.76 -6.38
CA GLU A 239 -35.85 6.13 -7.39
C GLU A 239 -35.79 5.19 -8.64
N GLU A 240 -34.59 4.72 -8.98
CA GLU A 240 -34.41 3.73 -10.06
C GLU A 240 -34.87 2.33 -9.62
N LYS A 241 -34.72 1.98 -8.32
CA LYS A 241 -35.23 0.73 -7.76
C LYS A 241 -36.75 0.66 -7.77
N GLU A 242 -37.42 1.78 -7.48
CA GLU A 242 -38.89 1.85 -7.46
C GLU A 242 -39.50 1.83 -8.87
N LYS A 243 -38.73 2.34 -9.87
CA LYS A 243 -39.22 2.38 -11.27
C LYS A 243 -39.02 1.07 -12.04
N ASP A 244 -37.98 0.30 -11.75
CA ASP A 244 -37.54 -0.82 -12.59
C ASP A 244 -37.66 -2.21 -11.93
N GLU A 245 -38.31 -2.37 -10.76
CA GLU A 245 -38.37 -3.66 -10.03
C GLU A 245 -37.01 -4.42 -10.01
N VAL A 246 -35.90 -3.70 -9.88
CA VAL A 246 -34.57 -4.31 -9.85
C VAL A 246 -34.41 -5.11 -8.56
N GLU A 247 -34.57 -6.41 -8.62
CA GLU A 247 -34.25 -7.33 -7.54
C GLU A 247 -32.74 -7.25 -7.27
N VAL A 248 -32.36 -6.69 -6.11
CA VAL A 248 -30.99 -6.72 -5.66
C VAL A 248 -30.68 -8.14 -5.19
N PRO A 249 -29.75 -8.86 -5.82
CA PRO A 249 -29.42 -10.22 -5.40
C PRO A 249 -28.99 -10.23 -3.93
N MET A 250 -29.46 -11.21 -3.18
CA MET A 250 -29.05 -11.39 -1.79
C MET A 250 -27.55 -11.58 -1.70
N PHE A 251 -26.95 -11.03 -0.63
CA PHE A 251 -25.54 -11.16 -0.35
C PHE A 251 -25.17 -12.63 -0.08
N ASP A 252 -24.29 -13.18 -0.91
CA ASP A 252 -23.78 -14.54 -0.75
C ASP A 252 -22.68 -14.57 0.32
N ILE A 253 -23.09 -14.90 1.56
CA ILE A 253 -22.19 -14.95 2.72
C ILE A 253 -21.09 -16.00 2.53
N PRO A 254 -21.36 -17.27 2.12
CA PRO A 254 -20.31 -18.26 1.89
C PRO A 254 -19.26 -17.83 0.88
N ALA A 255 -19.69 -17.30 -0.28
CA ALA A 255 -18.76 -16.82 -1.30
C ALA A 255 -17.88 -15.68 -0.80
N SER A 256 -18.45 -14.76 -0.03
CA SER A 256 -17.71 -13.64 0.56
C SER A 256 -16.68 -14.09 1.59
N LEU A 257 -17.03 -15.06 2.46
CA LEU A 257 -16.11 -15.62 3.44
C LEU A 257 -14.94 -16.35 2.76
N ILE A 258 -15.20 -17.11 1.69
CA ILE A 258 -14.16 -17.76 0.89
C ILE A 258 -13.22 -16.70 0.28
N CYS A 259 -13.74 -15.63 -0.29
CA CYS A 259 -12.92 -14.55 -0.85
C CYS A 259 -12.04 -13.86 0.22
N ILE A 260 -12.60 -13.60 1.41
CA ILE A 260 -11.85 -13.01 2.53
C ILE A 260 -10.73 -13.96 2.98
N TYR A 261 -11.03 -15.24 3.13
CA TYR A 261 -10.05 -16.26 3.53
C TYR A 261 -8.90 -16.38 2.53
N LEU A 262 -9.20 -16.44 1.23
CA LEU A 262 -8.20 -16.49 0.17
C LEU A 262 -7.36 -15.23 0.12
N PHE A 263 -7.98 -14.06 0.26
CA PHE A 263 -7.26 -12.78 0.32
C PHE A 263 -6.30 -12.72 1.51
N MET A 264 -6.73 -13.20 2.67
CA MET A 264 -5.89 -13.27 3.87
C MET A 264 -4.67 -14.18 3.65
N ILE A 265 -4.85 -15.40 3.12
CA ILE A 265 -3.74 -16.33 2.86
C ILE A 265 -2.75 -15.74 1.87
N VAL A 266 -3.21 -15.20 0.74
CA VAL A 266 -2.34 -14.63 -0.29
C VAL A 266 -1.51 -13.48 0.28
N ASN A 267 -2.12 -12.57 1.03
CA ASN A 267 -1.39 -11.45 1.64
C ASN A 267 -0.41 -11.92 2.72
N MET A 268 -0.80 -12.87 3.57
CA MET A 268 0.07 -13.43 4.61
C MET A 268 1.34 -14.04 4.00
N THR A 269 1.19 -14.79 2.89
CA THR A 269 2.35 -15.40 2.24
C THR A 269 3.20 -14.39 1.48
N ALA A 270 2.57 -13.41 0.80
CA ALA A 270 3.31 -12.34 0.13
C ALA A 270 4.19 -11.57 1.13
N THR A 271 3.64 -11.19 2.28
CA THR A 271 4.38 -10.50 3.34
C THR A 271 5.50 -11.37 3.92
N ASN A 272 5.27 -12.68 4.11
CA ASN A 272 6.33 -13.60 4.54
C ASN A 272 7.50 -13.63 3.55
N ILE A 273 7.21 -13.72 2.25
CA ILE A 273 8.25 -13.72 1.21
C ILE A 273 9.06 -12.41 1.27
N GLU A 274 8.39 -11.27 1.37
CA GLU A 274 9.04 -9.96 1.40
C GLU A 274 9.93 -9.76 2.64
N VAL A 275 9.46 -10.16 3.81
CA VAL A 275 10.20 -10.00 5.07
C VAL A 275 11.33 -11.00 5.20
N MET A 276 11.11 -12.27 4.79
CA MET A 276 12.09 -13.34 4.95
C MET A 276 13.12 -13.39 3.81
N SER A 277 12.90 -12.70 2.69
CA SER A 277 13.82 -12.78 1.54
C SER A 277 15.24 -12.36 1.89
N SER A 278 15.42 -11.27 2.61
CA SER A 278 16.76 -10.76 2.95
C SER A 278 17.49 -11.66 3.95
N PRO A 279 16.94 -12.01 5.14
CA PRO A 279 17.61 -12.92 6.07
C PRO A 279 17.89 -14.30 5.45
N LEU A 280 16.94 -14.81 4.65
CA LEU A 280 17.08 -16.13 4.03
C LEU A 280 18.24 -16.17 3.03
N THR A 281 18.36 -15.17 2.17
CA THR A 281 19.42 -15.10 1.17
C THR A 281 20.80 -14.86 1.81
N THR A 282 20.88 -14.10 2.90
CA THR A 282 22.10 -13.92 3.68
C THR A 282 22.58 -15.27 4.25
N VAL A 283 21.67 -16.09 4.79
CA VAL A 283 22.04 -17.39 5.36
C VAL A 283 22.30 -18.46 4.30
N LEU A 284 21.49 -18.52 3.23
CA LEU A 284 21.61 -19.56 2.21
C LEU A 284 22.78 -19.36 1.25
N TYR A 285 23.05 -18.12 0.88
CA TYR A 285 24.07 -17.78 -0.14
C TYR A 285 25.31 -17.14 0.44
N ASP A 286 25.38 -16.98 1.78
CA ASP A 286 26.48 -16.31 2.49
C ASP A 286 26.77 -14.93 1.92
N TRP A 287 25.69 -14.22 1.50
CA TRP A 287 25.81 -12.88 0.96
C TRP A 287 26.01 -11.88 2.08
N LYS A 288 26.79 -10.84 1.79
CA LYS A 288 26.84 -9.65 2.66
C LYS A 288 25.47 -8.97 2.64
N ASP A 289 25.12 -8.31 3.73
CA ASP A 289 23.82 -7.63 3.87
C ASP A 289 23.56 -6.64 2.71
N SER A 290 24.60 -5.90 2.28
CA SER A 290 24.52 -5.00 1.12
C SER A 290 24.13 -5.71 -0.17
N ASP A 291 24.76 -6.86 -0.44
CA ASP A 291 24.50 -7.65 -1.65
C ASP A 291 23.11 -8.30 -1.59
N SER A 292 22.72 -8.79 -0.42
CA SER A 292 21.39 -9.34 -0.16
C SER A 292 20.30 -8.28 -0.44
N ILE A 293 20.45 -7.08 0.08
CA ILE A 293 19.50 -5.96 -0.16
C ILE A 293 19.44 -5.62 -1.65
N PHE A 294 20.59 -5.52 -2.31
CA PHE A 294 20.68 -5.16 -3.72
C PHE A 294 20.02 -6.19 -4.64
N TYR A 295 20.40 -7.48 -4.53
CA TYR A 295 19.83 -8.54 -5.38
C TYR A 295 18.36 -8.82 -5.09
N ASN A 296 17.95 -8.84 -3.81
CA ASN A 296 16.54 -8.97 -3.44
C ASN A 296 15.73 -7.76 -3.92
N GLY A 297 16.30 -6.55 -3.86
CA GLY A 297 15.66 -5.35 -4.40
C GLY A 297 15.40 -5.44 -5.91
N ILE A 298 16.38 -5.93 -6.67
CA ILE A 298 16.21 -6.17 -8.12
C ILE A 298 15.13 -7.23 -8.38
N ALA A 299 15.18 -8.35 -7.65
CA ALA A 299 14.20 -9.43 -7.82
C ALA A 299 12.77 -8.95 -7.52
N LEU A 300 12.58 -8.17 -6.45
CA LEU A 300 11.30 -7.56 -6.11
C LEU A 300 10.85 -6.54 -7.18
N ALA A 301 11.75 -5.73 -7.71
CA ALA A 301 11.44 -4.77 -8.77
C ALA A 301 10.98 -5.48 -10.06
N ILE A 302 11.64 -6.56 -10.46
CA ILE A 302 11.25 -7.37 -11.63
C ILE A 302 9.88 -8.02 -11.38
N SER A 303 9.68 -8.65 -10.23
CA SER A 303 8.39 -9.25 -9.84
C SER A 303 7.25 -8.25 -9.88
N SER A 304 7.49 -7.06 -9.35
CA SER A 304 6.51 -5.96 -9.34
C SER A 304 6.22 -5.45 -10.76
N ALA A 305 7.23 -5.32 -11.62
CA ALA A 305 7.04 -4.93 -13.01
C ALA A 305 6.16 -5.94 -13.77
N ILE A 306 6.39 -7.24 -13.56
CA ILE A 306 5.55 -8.31 -14.11
C ILE A 306 4.13 -8.21 -13.58
N SER A 307 3.95 -7.99 -12.28
CA SER A 307 2.64 -7.83 -11.65
C SER A 307 1.88 -6.62 -12.20
N VAL A 308 2.54 -5.47 -12.36
CA VAL A 308 1.95 -4.27 -12.96
C VAL A 308 1.56 -4.53 -14.42
N ALA A 309 2.43 -5.15 -15.22
CA ALA A 309 2.14 -5.50 -16.61
C ALA A 309 0.91 -6.43 -16.70
N PHE A 310 0.81 -7.41 -15.79
CA PHE A 310 -0.35 -8.29 -15.70
C PHE A 310 -1.63 -7.54 -15.34
N ASN A 311 -1.60 -6.62 -14.36
CA ASN A 311 -2.74 -5.79 -14.00
C ASN A 311 -3.20 -4.89 -15.16
N ILE A 312 -2.26 -4.30 -15.91
CA ILE A 312 -2.57 -3.51 -17.11
C ILE A 312 -3.19 -4.40 -18.19
N ALA A 313 -2.63 -5.58 -18.43
CA ALA A 313 -3.17 -6.54 -19.38
C ALA A 313 -4.58 -6.99 -19.00
N GLN A 314 -4.83 -7.25 -17.72
CA GLN A 314 -6.14 -7.63 -17.19
C GLN A 314 -7.17 -6.49 -17.37
N GLY A 315 -6.75 -5.24 -17.16
CA GLY A 315 -7.62 -4.07 -17.35
C GLY A 315 -7.87 -3.70 -18.81
N SER A 316 -6.91 -3.97 -19.72
CA SER A 316 -6.94 -3.51 -21.10
C SER A 316 -7.33 -4.56 -22.12
N THR A 317 -7.12 -5.85 -21.82
CA THR A 317 -7.31 -6.95 -22.76
C THR A 317 -8.52 -7.83 -22.45
N ARG A 318 -8.76 -8.82 -23.30
CA ARG A 318 -9.82 -9.82 -23.11
C ARG A 318 -9.56 -10.74 -21.90
N ILE A 319 -8.36 -10.76 -21.34
CA ILE A 319 -7.98 -11.55 -20.15
C ILE A 319 -8.90 -11.19 -18.96
N GLY A 320 -9.23 -9.91 -18.79
CA GLY A 320 -10.16 -9.45 -17.75
C GLY A 320 -11.60 -9.97 -17.89
N ARG A 321 -11.98 -10.50 -19.06
CA ARG A 321 -13.31 -11.07 -19.31
C ARG A 321 -13.39 -12.57 -19.03
N ILE A 322 -12.26 -13.22 -18.80
CA ILE A 322 -12.20 -14.65 -18.44
C ILE A 322 -12.90 -14.85 -17.09
N ASP A 323 -13.55 -16.00 -16.92
CA ASP A 323 -14.21 -16.37 -15.66
C ASP A 323 -13.25 -16.20 -14.46
N LYS A 324 -13.69 -15.44 -13.46
CA LYS A 324 -12.91 -15.10 -12.27
C LYS A 324 -12.47 -16.35 -11.49
N ARG A 325 -13.30 -17.38 -11.47
CA ARG A 325 -12.98 -18.66 -10.82
C ARG A 325 -11.77 -19.32 -11.46
N LYS A 326 -11.68 -19.31 -12.80
CA LYS A 326 -10.53 -19.86 -13.53
C LYS A 326 -9.26 -19.07 -13.29
N GLN A 327 -9.35 -17.74 -13.27
CA GLN A 327 -8.19 -16.88 -12.96
C GLN A 327 -7.68 -17.12 -11.54
N MET A 328 -8.58 -17.27 -10.57
CA MET A 328 -8.24 -17.54 -9.18
C MET A 328 -7.59 -18.92 -9.01
N LEU A 329 -8.14 -19.95 -9.64
CA LEU A 329 -7.54 -21.30 -9.63
C LEU A 329 -6.15 -21.31 -10.25
N PHE A 330 -5.97 -20.61 -11.37
CA PHE A 330 -4.67 -20.46 -12.01
C PHE A 330 -3.63 -19.80 -11.06
N GLY A 331 -3.99 -18.70 -10.42
CA GLY A 331 -3.12 -18.05 -9.43
C GLY A 331 -2.77 -18.95 -8.25
N LEU A 332 -3.76 -19.66 -7.70
CA LEU A 332 -3.54 -20.60 -6.58
C LEU A 332 -2.64 -21.78 -6.98
N THR A 333 -2.71 -22.24 -8.23
CA THR A 333 -1.84 -23.32 -8.73
C THR A 333 -0.38 -22.86 -8.76
N PHE A 334 -0.08 -21.65 -9.26
CA PHE A 334 1.28 -21.11 -9.22
C PHE A 334 1.78 -20.92 -7.79
N PHE A 335 0.90 -20.52 -6.90
CA PHE A 335 1.22 -20.36 -5.50
C PHE A 335 1.58 -21.70 -4.82
N LEU A 336 0.81 -22.74 -5.13
CA LEU A 336 1.11 -24.10 -4.67
C LEU A 336 2.47 -24.59 -5.21
N LEU A 337 2.72 -24.40 -6.52
CA LEU A 337 4.00 -24.75 -7.12
C LEU A 337 5.17 -24.04 -6.45
N TYR A 338 5.03 -22.73 -6.16
CA TYR A 338 6.04 -21.98 -5.42
C TYR A 338 6.35 -22.62 -4.06
N GLN A 339 5.33 -22.99 -3.29
CA GLN A 339 5.51 -23.63 -1.98
C GLN A 339 6.19 -25.00 -2.09
N LEU A 340 5.86 -25.76 -3.13
CA LEU A 340 6.51 -27.07 -3.39
C LEU A 340 7.97 -26.91 -3.75
N PHE A 341 8.34 -25.89 -4.56
CA PHE A 341 9.73 -25.63 -4.89
C PHE A 341 10.56 -25.09 -3.74
N MET A 342 9.93 -24.38 -2.79
CA MET A 342 10.61 -23.84 -1.61
C MET A 342 10.75 -24.87 -0.48
N TYR A 343 10.08 -26.02 -0.57
CA TYR A 343 10.19 -27.07 0.43
C TYR A 343 11.58 -27.75 0.33
N PRO A 344 12.33 -27.86 1.43
CA PRO A 344 13.61 -28.59 1.44
C PRO A 344 13.34 -30.10 1.31
N TRP A 345 13.49 -30.62 0.12
CA TRP A 345 13.35 -32.04 -0.20
C TRP A 345 14.54 -32.84 0.33
#